data_55e3391e2cf9f0fb3a758aad0dff6ce7
#
_entry.id   55e3391e2cf9f0fb3a758aad0dff6ce7
#
_cell.length_a   1.000
_cell.length_b   1.000
_cell.length_c   1.000
_cell.angle_alpha   90.00
_cell.angle_beta   90.00
_cell.angle_gamma   90.00
#
_symmetry.space_group_name_H-M   'P 1'
#
loop_
_entity.id
_entity.type
_entity.pdbx_description
1 polymer ?
#
loop_
_entity_poly.entity_id
_entity_poly.type
_entity_poly.pdbx_seq_one_letter_code
_entity_poly.pdbx_strand_id
1 'polypeptide(L)'
;MTQQSVQPHLFSRSKVQFGLTLGIVASLLGGCASPPVNKTPIPDQPVIAQEVKRPELPKQELNSQTLYALLLAEIALQRGDLALASRAYKEILQNTNDYRVAERAAQVALSAQNPDESLSAAQRWLALEPDSIPALQTVVGVLVSKGQLNEAKPHIQKILSAEGANIGQGFLFLNKLLGRHQNKTEVLNLVQALAQDYPNLPEAHFAEARAAWFAENKPLALQAIDVVLTQRPTWEDAALFKAQILQNTSNAKAQEFYAAYLREYPRSRDLRLAYARFLVQEKQYPAARDEFKRLSVDFPDQADVPLAIGLLSMQLQDYDAAETYLREALERGVKDDDSVRFYLGQLNEERKQWDEARRWYEAVGGVQTFTAKLHIAGLLARQGKLADARSYLQGVEATNNQQRTQLISAEAALLRDAKQYQEAFDILGKALIKLPNHPDLLYDYAMAAEKIDRIDVMESSLKKLIQVKPDNAHAYNALGYTLADRTTRFEEAKRYLEQAIKLAPNDAFILDSLGWLQYRMKDNAQAVMTLRQAFSVRADPEIAAHLGEVLWESGEKQEAKKVWDSALLNNPNHEALLAAIQKYKAR
;
A
#
# COMPACT_ATOMS: atom_id res chain seq x y z
N MET A 1 -6.20 8.86 2.55
CA MET A 1 -6.94 7.86 3.36
C MET A 1 -8.31 7.70 2.71
N THR A 2 -8.42 6.85 1.73
CA THR A 2 -9.67 6.52 1.02
C THR A 2 -9.85 5.02 1.18
N GLN A 3 -10.69 4.63 2.15
CA GLN A 3 -11.20 3.27 2.25
C GLN A 3 -12.14 3.04 1.06
N GLN A 4 -11.67 2.30 0.06
CA GLN A 4 -12.54 1.67 -0.92
C GLN A 4 -13.37 0.61 -0.19
N SER A 5 -14.68 0.85 -0.10
CA SER A 5 -15.64 -0.14 0.35
C SER A 5 -15.72 -1.26 -0.70
N VAL A 6 -15.05 -2.37 -0.39
CA VAL A 6 -15.18 -3.62 -1.14
C VAL A 6 -16.57 -4.16 -0.89
N GLN A 7 -17.43 -4.17 -1.91
CA GLN A 7 -18.72 -4.89 -1.84
C GLN A 7 -18.44 -6.41 -1.79
N PRO A 8 -19.01 -7.13 -0.83
CA PRO A 8 -18.83 -8.58 -0.77
C PRO A 8 -19.78 -9.28 -1.75
N HIS A 9 -19.30 -9.58 -2.94
CA HIS A 9 -19.86 -10.69 -3.72
C HIS A 9 -19.36 -12.02 -3.11
N LEU A 10 -19.78 -12.29 -1.86
CA LEU A 10 -19.26 -13.41 -1.07
C LEU A 10 -19.59 -14.80 -1.67
N PHE A 11 -20.55 -14.93 -2.60
CA PHE A 11 -21.02 -16.22 -3.07
C PHE A 11 -21.28 -16.32 -4.59
N SER A 12 -21.00 -15.29 -5.38
CA SER A 12 -21.17 -15.35 -6.84
C SER A 12 -20.24 -16.40 -7.47
N ARG A 13 -20.78 -17.24 -8.37
CA ARG A 13 -20.03 -18.21 -9.19
C ARG A 13 -19.04 -17.59 -10.18
N SER A 14 -18.91 -16.27 -10.23
CA SER A 14 -17.85 -15.63 -11.00
C SER A 14 -16.52 -15.91 -10.32
N LYS A 15 -15.54 -16.42 -11.08
CA LYS A 15 -14.13 -16.57 -10.70
C LYS A 15 -13.76 -15.41 -9.79
N VAL A 16 -13.56 -15.67 -8.50
CA VAL A 16 -13.03 -14.69 -7.56
C VAL A 16 -11.69 -14.26 -8.17
N GLN A 17 -11.67 -13.08 -8.76
CA GLN A 17 -10.42 -12.51 -9.21
C GLN A 17 -9.59 -12.26 -7.96
N PHE A 18 -8.49 -12.99 -7.81
CA PHE A 18 -7.46 -12.81 -6.79
C PHE A 18 -6.83 -11.40 -6.77
N GLY A 19 -7.50 -10.39 -7.32
CA GLY A 19 -7.05 -9.01 -7.31
C GLY A 19 -6.90 -8.41 -5.90
N LEU A 20 -7.59 -8.96 -4.89
CA LEU A 20 -7.47 -8.51 -3.49
C LEU A 20 -6.24 -9.09 -2.78
N THR A 21 -5.81 -10.29 -3.17
CA THR A 21 -4.63 -10.95 -2.56
C THR A 21 -3.32 -10.25 -2.91
N LEU A 22 -3.24 -9.59 -4.06
CA LEU A 22 -2.03 -8.86 -4.47
C LEU A 22 -1.77 -7.55 -3.71
N GLY A 23 -2.82 -6.87 -3.26
CA GLY A 23 -2.68 -5.74 -2.32
C GLY A 23 -2.02 -6.18 -1.01
N ILE A 24 -2.24 -7.43 -0.60
CA ILE A 24 -1.71 -8.01 0.64
C ILE A 24 -0.27 -8.49 0.45
N VAL A 25 0.09 -9.09 -0.69
CA VAL A 25 1.50 -9.42 -0.99
C VAL A 25 2.35 -8.14 -1.04
N ALA A 26 1.81 -7.05 -1.62
CA ALA A 26 2.47 -5.75 -1.60
C ALA A 26 2.50 -5.11 -0.21
N SER A 27 1.51 -5.34 0.65
CA SER A 27 1.41 -4.75 1.99
C SER A 27 2.08 -5.56 3.09
N LEU A 28 2.07 -6.89 3.04
CA LEU A 28 2.80 -7.76 3.99
C LEU A 28 4.33 -7.66 3.78
N LEU A 29 4.74 -7.38 2.53
CA LEU A 29 6.14 -7.09 2.20
C LEU A 29 6.43 -5.59 2.13
N GLY A 30 5.43 -4.74 2.31
CA GLY A 30 5.46 -3.27 2.22
C GLY A 30 5.71 -2.58 3.54
N GLY A 31 6.51 -3.15 4.42
CA GLY A 31 7.16 -2.36 5.45
C GLY A 31 8.05 -1.33 4.76
N CYS A 32 7.68 -0.04 4.79
CA CYS A 32 8.66 1.03 4.78
C CYS A 32 9.49 0.92 6.05
N ALA A 33 10.24 -0.17 6.15
CA ALA A 33 11.33 -0.25 7.08
C ALA A 33 12.43 0.63 6.49
N SER A 34 12.69 1.75 7.16
CA SER A 34 14.08 2.19 7.24
C SER A 34 14.89 0.91 7.45
N PRO A 35 15.94 0.65 6.65
CA PRO A 35 16.68 -0.59 6.78
C PRO A 35 17.05 -0.77 8.26
N PRO A 36 16.85 -1.95 8.84
CA PRO A 36 17.37 -2.22 10.16
C PRO A 36 18.86 -1.91 10.06
N VAL A 37 19.32 -1.03 10.92
CA VAL A 37 20.76 -0.84 11.12
C VAL A 37 21.25 -2.20 11.56
N ASN A 38 21.82 -2.94 10.62
CA ASN A 38 22.45 -4.22 10.88
C ASN A 38 23.59 -3.92 11.86
N LYS A 39 23.36 -4.26 13.12
CA LYS A 39 24.44 -4.33 14.10
C LYS A 39 25.28 -5.54 13.70
N THR A 40 26.19 -5.36 12.74
CA THR A 40 27.34 -6.24 12.64
C THR A 40 28.01 -6.21 14.02
N PRO A 41 28.33 -7.36 14.62
CA PRO A 41 29.14 -7.38 15.83
C PRO A 41 30.43 -6.66 15.51
N ILE A 42 30.66 -5.53 16.13
CA ILE A 42 31.98 -4.86 16.12
C ILE A 42 32.93 -5.86 16.73
N PRO A 43 33.99 -6.30 16.00
CA PRO A 43 35.02 -7.08 16.65
C PRO A 43 35.58 -6.23 17.80
N ASP A 44 35.64 -6.82 18.99
CA ASP A 44 36.31 -6.28 20.17
C ASP A 44 37.83 -6.13 19.88
N GLN A 45 38.18 -5.16 19.06
CA GLN A 45 39.49 -4.58 19.10
C GLN A 45 39.40 -3.33 19.97
N PRO A 46 40.26 -3.19 20.98
CA PRO A 46 40.29 -1.96 21.76
C PRO A 46 40.64 -0.83 20.79
N VAL A 47 39.66 -0.02 20.44
CA VAL A 47 39.90 1.27 19.82
C VAL A 47 40.75 2.03 20.84
N ILE A 48 42.06 2.16 20.55
CA ILE A 48 42.90 3.10 21.27
C ILE A 48 42.25 4.47 20.99
N ALA A 49 41.39 4.88 21.89
CA ALA A 49 40.86 6.23 21.91
C ALA A 49 42.12 7.12 21.99
N GLN A 50 42.43 7.83 20.89
CA GLN A 50 43.36 8.94 20.98
C GLN A 50 42.81 9.83 22.08
N GLU A 51 43.60 10.00 23.15
CA GLU A 51 43.30 10.89 24.25
C GLU A 51 43.14 12.30 23.65
N VAL A 52 41.92 12.72 23.40
CA VAL A 52 41.62 14.08 22.99
C VAL A 52 42.05 14.97 24.16
N LYS A 53 43.16 15.66 24.01
CA LYS A 53 43.71 16.59 25.01
C LYS A 53 42.65 17.66 25.25
N ARG A 54 41.81 17.47 26.27
CA ARG A 54 40.80 18.48 26.63
C ARG A 54 41.49 19.74 27.04
N PRO A 55 40.97 20.93 26.65
CA PRO A 55 41.55 22.19 27.11
C PRO A 55 41.63 22.25 28.64
N GLU A 56 42.67 22.84 29.18
CA GLU A 56 42.74 23.09 30.61
C GLU A 56 41.54 23.96 31.02
N LEU A 57 40.87 23.55 32.11
CA LEU A 57 39.73 24.28 32.63
C LEU A 57 40.22 25.64 33.15
N PRO A 58 39.49 26.74 32.85
CA PRO A 58 39.87 28.05 33.33
C PRO A 58 39.83 28.08 34.86
N LYS A 59 40.90 28.58 35.47
CA LYS A 59 40.95 28.86 36.91
C LYS A 59 40.21 30.17 37.14
N GLN A 60 38.89 30.09 37.25
CA GLN A 60 38.03 31.23 37.48
C GLN A 60 37.38 31.12 38.85
N GLU A 61 37.47 32.19 39.67
CA GLU A 61 36.76 32.24 40.94
C GLU A 61 35.24 32.35 40.70
N LEU A 62 34.49 31.54 41.41
CA LEU A 62 33.04 31.57 41.36
C LEU A 62 32.51 32.72 42.21
N ASN A 63 32.15 33.83 41.54
CA ASN A 63 31.52 34.96 42.24
C ASN A 63 30.03 34.72 42.46
N SER A 64 29.43 35.49 43.39
CA SER A 64 28.02 35.33 43.81
C SER A 64 27.02 35.53 42.64
N GLN A 65 27.33 36.38 41.69
CA GLN A 65 26.50 36.67 40.52
C GLN A 65 26.47 35.47 39.55
N THR A 66 27.64 34.89 39.24
CA THR A 66 27.73 33.68 38.38
C THR A 66 27.07 32.47 39.03
N LEU A 67 27.26 32.29 40.36
CA LEU A 67 26.59 31.24 41.11
C LEU A 67 25.07 31.38 41.07
N TYR A 68 24.57 32.60 41.32
CA TYR A 68 23.13 32.89 41.25
C TYR A 68 22.56 32.62 39.88
N ALA A 69 23.20 33.10 38.81
CA ALA A 69 22.75 32.87 37.45
C ALA A 69 22.75 31.36 37.06
N LEU A 70 23.77 30.61 37.53
CA LEU A 70 23.84 29.15 37.28
C LEU A 70 22.70 28.40 37.99
N LEU A 71 22.46 28.72 39.28
CA LEU A 71 21.36 28.13 40.02
C LEU A 71 20.00 28.50 39.43
N LEU A 72 19.81 29.75 39.01
CA LEU A 72 18.60 30.20 38.34
C LEU A 72 18.36 29.41 37.04
N ALA A 73 19.40 29.24 36.22
CA ALA A 73 19.33 28.52 34.97
C ALA A 73 18.94 27.06 35.18
N GLU A 74 19.57 26.33 36.11
CA GLU A 74 19.30 24.92 36.37
C GLU A 74 17.93 24.69 37.04
N ILE A 75 17.50 25.61 37.97
CA ILE A 75 16.15 25.53 38.54
C ILE A 75 15.09 25.81 37.49
N ALA A 76 15.32 26.78 36.60
CA ALA A 76 14.41 27.06 35.46
C ALA A 76 14.27 25.84 34.53
N LEU A 77 15.38 25.16 34.23
CA LEU A 77 15.39 23.90 33.45
C LEU A 77 14.55 22.81 34.12
N GLN A 78 14.75 22.57 35.42
CA GLN A 78 13.98 21.59 36.18
C GLN A 78 12.48 21.89 36.20
N ARG A 79 12.10 23.16 36.14
CA ARG A 79 10.71 23.64 36.10
C ARG A 79 10.14 23.71 34.67
N GLY A 80 10.94 23.42 33.63
CA GLY A 80 10.54 23.49 32.24
C GLY A 80 10.48 24.91 31.67
N ASP A 81 10.96 25.93 32.40
CA ASP A 81 11.06 27.29 31.88
C ASP A 81 12.35 27.46 31.07
N LEU A 82 12.31 26.93 29.85
CA LEU A 82 13.45 26.94 28.93
C LEU A 82 13.86 28.34 28.51
N ALA A 83 12.92 29.30 28.44
CA ALA A 83 13.20 30.67 28.05
C ALA A 83 13.98 31.43 29.12
N LEU A 84 13.65 31.24 30.39
CA LEU A 84 14.38 31.80 31.52
C LEU A 84 15.76 31.14 31.64
N ALA A 85 15.86 29.83 31.49
CA ALA A 85 17.11 29.10 31.51
C ALA A 85 18.08 29.57 30.42
N SER A 86 17.61 29.74 29.17
CA SER A 86 18.42 30.23 28.04
C SER A 86 18.97 31.63 28.33
N ARG A 87 18.14 32.53 28.82
CA ARG A 87 18.58 33.89 29.17
C ARG A 87 19.64 33.90 30.28
N ALA A 88 19.45 33.09 31.32
CA ALA A 88 20.40 32.98 32.41
C ALA A 88 21.74 32.40 31.94
N TYR A 89 21.74 31.37 31.09
CA TYR A 89 22.96 30.82 30.50
C TYR A 89 23.67 31.82 29.60
N LYS A 90 22.94 32.64 28.85
CA LYS A 90 23.51 33.71 28.02
C LYS A 90 24.27 34.75 28.86
N GLU A 91 23.75 35.12 30.03
CA GLU A 91 24.42 36.04 30.97
C GLU A 91 25.70 35.42 31.52
N ILE A 92 25.67 34.12 31.91
CA ILE A 92 26.86 33.41 32.41
C ILE A 92 27.95 33.36 31.34
N LEU A 93 27.60 33.12 30.07
CA LEU A 93 28.55 33.06 28.95
C LEU A 93 29.35 34.35 28.73
N GLN A 94 28.82 35.48 29.10
CA GLN A 94 29.54 36.79 28.99
C GLN A 94 30.67 36.90 30.02
N ASN A 95 30.60 36.13 31.09
CA ASN A 95 31.48 36.24 32.26
C ASN A 95 32.38 35.01 32.48
N THR A 96 32.37 34.02 31.55
CA THR A 96 33.19 32.80 31.66
C THR A 96 33.85 32.40 30.36
N ASN A 97 35.04 31.79 30.49
CA ASN A 97 35.74 31.11 29.40
C ASN A 97 35.66 29.57 29.53
N ASP A 98 34.75 29.06 30.34
CA ASP A 98 34.53 27.61 30.48
C ASP A 98 33.70 27.08 29.32
N TYR A 99 34.29 26.24 28.46
CA TYR A 99 33.63 25.65 27.30
C TYR A 99 32.40 24.83 27.68
N ARG A 100 32.38 24.20 28.87
CA ARG A 100 31.25 23.39 29.36
C ARG A 100 29.97 24.22 29.55
N VAL A 101 30.15 25.47 29.98
CA VAL A 101 29.06 26.44 30.10
C VAL A 101 28.53 26.82 28.72
N ALA A 102 29.45 27.01 27.75
CA ALA A 102 29.07 27.31 26.37
C ALA A 102 28.32 26.14 25.69
N GLU A 103 28.79 24.92 25.92
CA GLU A 103 28.08 23.71 25.51
C GLU A 103 26.67 23.65 26.07
N ARG A 104 26.55 23.82 27.41
CA ARG A 104 25.25 23.77 28.10
C ARG A 104 24.31 24.85 27.63
N ALA A 105 24.82 26.08 27.44
CA ALA A 105 24.05 27.18 26.89
C ALA A 105 23.51 26.89 25.49
N ALA A 106 24.34 26.34 24.61
CA ALA A 106 23.92 25.96 23.27
C ALA A 106 22.81 24.89 23.27
N GLN A 107 22.92 23.86 24.12
CA GLN A 107 21.91 22.83 24.30
C GLN A 107 20.59 23.39 24.82
N VAL A 108 20.64 24.25 25.84
CA VAL A 108 19.47 24.87 26.46
C VAL A 108 18.76 25.79 25.47
N ALA A 109 19.51 26.63 24.76
CA ALA A 109 18.94 27.51 23.74
C ALA A 109 18.29 26.72 22.59
N LEU A 110 18.89 25.59 22.20
CA LEU A 110 18.30 24.69 21.20
C LEU A 110 16.98 24.08 21.70
N SER A 111 16.94 23.64 22.95
CA SER A 111 15.73 23.09 23.61
C SER A 111 14.65 24.17 23.77
N ALA A 112 15.04 25.42 23.98
CA ALA A 112 14.15 26.57 24.03
C ALA A 112 13.67 27.04 22.62
N GLN A 113 14.03 26.34 21.56
CA GLN A 113 13.72 26.67 20.17
C GLN A 113 14.23 28.07 19.76
N ASN A 114 15.35 28.51 20.34
CA ASN A 114 16.03 29.77 20.01
C ASN A 114 17.32 29.49 19.22
N PRO A 115 17.24 29.37 17.88
CA PRO A 115 18.39 29.02 17.06
C PRO A 115 19.48 30.08 17.05
N ASP A 116 19.13 31.35 17.22
CA ASP A 116 20.13 32.43 17.22
C ASP A 116 21.01 32.41 18.48
N GLU A 117 20.40 32.21 19.64
CA GLU A 117 21.15 32.04 20.90
C GLU A 117 21.94 30.75 20.92
N SER A 118 21.36 29.64 20.38
CA SER A 118 22.07 28.39 20.25
C SER A 118 23.30 28.49 19.36
N LEU A 119 23.19 29.19 18.21
CA LEU A 119 24.32 29.43 17.32
C LEU A 119 25.41 30.24 17.98
N SER A 120 25.03 31.35 18.65
CA SER A 120 25.99 32.23 19.36
C SER A 120 26.73 31.46 20.46
N ALA A 121 26.02 30.64 21.25
CA ALA A 121 26.63 29.81 22.30
C ALA A 121 27.53 28.71 21.72
N ALA A 122 27.10 28.03 20.64
CA ALA A 122 27.90 27.01 19.97
C ALA A 122 29.17 27.57 19.30
N GLN A 123 29.09 28.80 18.72
CA GLN A 123 30.26 29.51 18.19
C GLN A 123 31.22 29.88 19.31
N ARG A 124 30.70 30.28 20.46
CA ARG A 124 31.54 30.57 21.65
C ARG A 124 32.21 29.28 22.15
N TRP A 125 31.47 28.16 22.19
CA TRP A 125 32.02 26.87 22.52
C TRP A 125 33.17 26.50 21.57
N LEU A 126 32.93 26.61 20.24
CA LEU A 126 33.95 26.33 19.23
C LEU A 126 35.18 27.24 19.34
N ALA A 127 34.98 28.53 19.75
CA ALA A 127 36.09 29.43 19.99
C ALA A 127 36.95 29.03 21.20
N LEU A 128 36.34 28.41 22.22
CA LEU A 128 37.03 27.94 23.42
C LEU A 128 37.64 26.55 23.23
N GLU A 129 37.06 25.72 22.35
CA GLU A 129 37.50 24.37 22.02
C GLU A 129 37.46 24.19 20.50
N PRO A 130 38.48 24.69 19.74
CA PRO A 130 38.43 24.77 18.26
C PRO A 130 38.33 23.46 17.52
N ASP A 131 38.71 22.34 18.14
CA ASP A 131 38.71 20.99 17.53
C ASP A 131 37.57 20.10 18.08
N SER A 132 36.63 20.73 18.81
CA SER A 132 35.48 20.01 19.37
C SER A 132 34.49 19.60 18.28
N ILE A 133 34.43 18.30 17.95
CA ILE A 133 33.47 17.74 17.00
C ILE A 133 32.02 17.99 17.44
N PRO A 134 31.63 17.83 18.73
CA PRO A 134 30.28 18.17 19.20
C PRO A 134 29.93 19.65 18.98
N ALA A 135 30.89 20.58 19.20
CA ALA A 135 30.68 22.01 18.95
C ALA A 135 30.45 22.26 17.46
N LEU A 136 31.30 21.70 16.59
CA LEU A 136 31.13 21.79 15.13
C LEU A 136 29.78 21.21 14.67
N GLN A 137 29.37 20.05 15.19
CA GLN A 137 28.08 19.43 14.85
C GLN A 137 26.89 20.30 15.29
N THR A 138 27.01 20.96 16.45
CA THR A 138 25.98 21.88 16.93
C THR A 138 25.87 23.10 16.03
N VAL A 139 27.00 23.75 15.70
CA VAL A 139 27.03 24.90 14.77
C VAL A 139 26.44 24.53 13.42
N VAL A 140 26.86 23.39 12.82
CA VAL A 140 26.34 22.92 11.54
C VAL A 140 24.85 22.63 11.63
N GLY A 141 24.38 21.94 12.68
CA GLY A 141 22.97 21.62 12.86
C GLY A 141 22.07 22.87 12.90
N VAL A 142 22.50 23.90 13.62
CA VAL A 142 21.78 25.19 13.70
C VAL A 142 21.84 25.95 12.37
N LEU A 143 23.01 26.06 11.74
CA LEU A 143 23.15 26.73 10.44
C LEU A 143 22.29 26.07 9.35
N VAL A 144 22.27 24.74 9.30
CA VAL A 144 21.42 23.97 8.37
C VAL A 144 19.94 24.23 8.66
N SER A 145 19.53 24.25 9.91
CA SER A 145 18.12 24.53 10.27
C SER A 145 17.69 25.96 9.90
N LYS A 146 18.61 26.90 9.90
CA LYS A 146 18.41 28.31 9.48
C LYS A 146 18.52 28.52 7.96
N GLY A 147 18.87 27.47 7.20
CA GLY A 147 19.08 27.60 5.75
C GLY A 147 20.43 28.22 5.35
N GLN A 148 21.36 28.40 6.30
CA GLN A 148 22.65 29.05 6.08
C GLN A 148 23.73 28.03 5.65
N LEU A 149 23.50 27.35 4.52
CA LEU A 149 24.36 26.24 4.07
C LEU A 149 25.79 26.68 3.71
N ASN A 150 25.95 27.90 3.16
CA ASN A 150 27.27 28.42 2.80
C ASN A 150 28.13 28.65 4.05
N GLU A 151 27.53 29.10 5.15
CA GLU A 151 28.23 29.27 6.42
C GLU A 151 28.53 27.92 7.10
N ALA A 152 27.66 26.92 6.90
CA ALA A 152 27.88 25.57 7.42
C ALA A 152 29.04 24.83 6.74
N LYS A 153 29.33 25.10 5.45
CA LYS A 153 30.32 24.37 4.64
C LYS A 153 31.70 24.27 5.31
N PRO A 154 32.37 25.34 5.78
CA PRO A 154 33.69 25.23 6.38
C PRO A 154 33.71 24.41 7.67
N HIS A 155 32.63 24.41 8.44
CA HIS A 155 32.50 23.60 9.64
C HIS A 155 32.29 22.12 9.28
N ILE A 156 31.52 21.82 8.23
CA ILE A 156 31.34 20.46 7.69
C ILE A 156 32.69 19.90 7.19
N GLN A 157 33.48 20.69 6.46
CA GLN A 157 34.80 20.29 5.99
C GLN A 157 35.74 19.94 7.16
N LYS A 158 35.69 20.72 8.26
CA LYS A 158 36.45 20.38 9.48
C LYS A 158 35.98 19.05 10.10
N ILE A 159 34.67 18.80 10.19
CA ILE A 159 34.14 17.53 10.69
C ILE A 159 34.65 16.39 9.82
N LEU A 160 34.51 16.49 8.50
CA LEU A 160 34.94 15.44 7.56
C LEU A 160 36.45 15.17 7.65
N SER A 161 37.27 16.23 7.76
CA SER A 161 38.72 16.06 7.89
C SER A 161 39.15 15.45 9.23
N ALA A 162 38.40 15.70 10.30
CA ALA A 162 38.64 15.14 11.62
C ALA A 162 38.28 13.64 11.71
N GLU A 163 37.33 13.16 10.88
CA GLU A 163 36.92 11.75 10.85
C GLU A 163 38.01 10.80 10.32
N GLY A 164 39.02 11.30 9.63
CA GLY A 164 40.17 10.51 9.15
C GLY A 164 39.73 9.27 8.36
N ALA A 165 40.02 8.07 8.86
CA ALA A 165 39.66 6.82 8.21
C ALA A 165 38.10 6.58 8.16
N ASN A 166 37.33 7.26 8.99
CA ASN A 166 35.87 7.10 9.08
C ASN A 166 35.11 8.14 8.26
N ILE A 167 35.78 8.90 7.42
CA ILE A 167 35.20 10.01 6.63
C ILE A 167 33.93 9.60 5.85
N GLY A 168 33.84 8.34 5.41
CA GLY A 168 32.64 7.80 4.78
C GLY A 168 31.40 7.86 5.69
N GLN A 169 31.57 7.59 6.99
CA GLN A 169 30.47 7.73 7.96
C GLN A 169 30.05 9.20 8.10
N GLY A 170 30.98 10.14 8.01
CA GLY A 170 30.69 11.57 7.98
C GLY A 170 29.78 11.96 6.83
N PHE A 171 30.01 11.45 5.61
CA PHE A 171 29.12 11.68 4.47
C PHE A 171 27.73 11.05 4.64
N LEU A 172 27.66 9.84 5.21
CA LEU A 172 26.35 9.20 5.49
C LEU A 172 25.56 9.97 6.56
N PHE A 173 26.25 10.54 7.56
CA PHE A 173 25.63 11.42 8.55
C PHE A 173 25.10 12.72 7.92
N LEU A 174 25.87 13.34 7.03
CA LEU A 174 25.45 14.54 6.30
C LEU A 174 24.18 14.31 5.48
N ASN A 175 24.05 13.18 4.84
CA ASN A 175 22.83 12.81 4.13
C ASN A 175 21.58 12.86 5.02
N LYS A 176 21.71 12.38 6.27
CA LYS A 176 20.61 12.40 7.23
C LYS A 176 20.30 13.82 7.71
N LEU A 177 21.32 14.62 7.95
CA LEU A 177 21.20 15.99 8.41
C LEU A 177 20.56 16.90 7.34
N LEU A 178 21.09 16.84 6.11
CA LEU A 178 20.68 17.69 5.00
C LEU A 178 19.35 17.24 4.35
N GLY A 179 18.96 15.98 4.55
CA GLY A 179 17.74 15.38 3.97
C GLY A 179 16.45 16.11 4.34
N ARG A 180 16.41 16.84 5.47
CA ARG A 180 15.25 17.61 5.93
C ARG A 180 15.24 19.08 5.44
N HIS A 181 16.32 19.55 4.86
CA HIS A 181 16.42 20.92 4.36
C HIS A 181 15.45 21.16 3.20
N GLN A 182 14.76 22.30 3.17
CA GLN A 182 13.72 22.57 2.16
C GLN A 182 14.30 22.81 0.76
N ASN A 183 15.37 23.61 0.65
CA ASN A 183 16.01 23.92 -0.63
C ASN A 183 16.94 22.80 -1.08
N LYS A 184 16.41 21.87 -1.86
CA LYS A 184 17.15 20.69 -2.32
C LYS A 184 18.27 21.02 -3.31
N THR A 185 18.11 22.09 -4.07
CA THR A 185 19.16 22.55 -5.02
C THR A 185 20.38 23.09 -4.29
N GLU A 186 20.20 23.87 -3.23
CA GLU A 186 21.32 24.33 -2.41
C GLU A 186 22.03 23.17 -1.70
N VAL A 187 21.27 22.19 -1.20
CA VAL A 187 21.83 20.95 -0.64
C VAL A 187 22.68 20.23 -1.66
N LEU A 188 22.19 20.07 -2.89
CA LEU A 188 22.94 19.44 -3.97
C LEU A 188 24.26 20.19 -4.23
N ASN A 189 24.21 21.51 -4.38
CA ASN A 189 25.41 22.33 -4.63
C ASN A 189 26.45 22.17 -3.50
N LEU A 190 25.97 22.17 -2.25
CA LEU A 190 26.86 21.96 -1.08
C LEU A 190 27.50 20.57 -1.12
N VAL A 191 26.70 19.51 -1.32
CA VAL A 191 27.19 18.13 -1.31
C VAL A 191 28.16 17.89 -2.46
N GLN A 192 27.88 18.44 -3.66
CA GLN A 192 28.80 18.39 -4.80
C GLN A 192 30.14 19.05 -4.47
N ALA A 193 30.08 20.27 -3.90
CA ALA A 193 31.30 21.00 -3.53
C ALA A 193 32.13 20.30 -2.42
N LEU A 194 31.48 19.48 -1.57
CA LEU A 194 32.16 18.65 -0.57
C LEU A 194 32.73 17.35 -1.19
N ALA A 195 31.97 16.72 -2.10
CA ALA A 195 32.37 15.47 -2.75
C ALA A 195 33.58 15.64 -3.68
N GLN A 196 33.77 16.84 -4.27
CA GLN A 196 34.91 17.15 -5.11
C GLN A 196 36.26 16.99 -4.39
N ASP A 197 36.30 17.18 -3.08
CA ASP A 197 37.50 17.00 -2.27
C ASP A 197 37.81 15.50 -2.04
N TYR A 198 36.88 14.59 -2.38
CA TYR A 198 36.97 13.16 -2.10
C TYR A 198 36.57 12.27 -3.31
N PRO A 199 37.24 12.40 -4.47
CA PRO A 199 36.81 11.77 -5.72
C PRO A 199 36.89 10.22 -5.72
N ASN A 200 37.64 9.63 -4.79
CA ASN A 200 37.81 8.20 -4.66
C ASN A 200 37.02 7.60 -3.49
N LEU A 201 36.10 8.38 -2.90
CA LEU A 201 35.31 7.94 -1.75
C LEU A 201 33.88 7.60 -2.19
N PRO A 202 33.47 6.32 -2.22
CA PRO A 202 32.13 5.92 -2.66
C PRO A 202 31.00 6.59 -1.86
N GLU A 203 31.18 6.81 -0.56
CA GLU A 203 30.18 7.46 0.30
C GLU A 203 29.94 8.92 -0.07
N ALA A 204 30.96 9.63 -0.58
CA ALA A 204 30.80 10.99 -1.07
C ALA A 204 29.92 11.05 -2.33
N HIS A 205 30.17 10.15 -3.29
CA HIS A 205 29.35 10.02 -4.49
C HIS A 205 27.96 9.48 -4.18
N PHE A 206 27.80 8.63 -3.16
CA PHE A 206 26.48 8.21 -2.70
C PHE A 206 25.68 9.38 -2.10
N ALA A 207 26.36 10.26 -1.34
CA ALA A 207 25.75 11.47 -0.84
C ALA A 207 25.30 12.39 -1.98
N GLU A 208 26.14 12.56 -3.00
CA GLU A 208 25.81 13.34 -4.19
C GLU A 208 24.63 12.73 -4.97
N ALA A 209 24.63 11.41 -5.19
CA ALA A 209 23.52 10.74 -5.86
C ALA A 209 22.18 10.97 -5.14
N ARG A 210 22.18 10.89 -3.81
CA ARG A 210 20.97 11.15 -3.00
C ARG A 210 20.54 12.62 -3.05
N ALA A 211 21.49 13.56 -2.95
CA ALA A 211 21.19 14.97 -3.04
C ALA A 211 20.62 15.33 -4.42
N ALA A 212 21.20 14.79 -5.50
CA ALA A 212 20.71 14.95 -6.87
C ALA A 212 19.29 14.38 -7.05
N TRP A 213 19.00 13.22 -6.47
CA TRP A 213 17.68 12.63 -6.49
C TRP A 213 16.62 13.51 -5.84
N PHE A 214 16.90 14.03 -4.65
CA PHE A 214 15.98 14.93 -3.95
C PHE A 214 15.84 16.31 -4.60
N ALA A 215 16.84 16.75 -5.39
CA ALA A 215 16.78 17.93 -6.24
C ALA A 215 16.14 17.66 -7.61
N GLU A 216 15.53 16.46 -7.81
CA GLU A 216 14.90 16.00 -9.06
C GLU A 216 15.85 15.93 -10.26
N ASN A 217 17.16 15.99 -10.03
CA ASN A 217 18.17 15.84 -11.06
C ASN A 217 18.52 14.35 -11.27
N LYS A 218 17.59 13.63 -11.91
CA LYS A 218 17.72 12.18 -12.16
C LYS A 218 18.96 11.79 -12.98
N PRO A 219 19.37 12.54 -14.03
CA PRO A 219 20.59 12.20 -14.76
C PRO A 219 21.85 12.23 -13.89
N LEU A 220 22.01 13.27 -13.07
CA LEU A 220 23.13 13.38 -12.16
C LEU A 220 23.09 12.30 -11.07
N ALA A 221 21.89 12.00 -10.54
CA ALA A 221 21.74 10.92 -9.55
C ALA A 221 22.20 9.56 -10.11
N LEU A 222 21.85 9.26 -11.38
CA LEU A 222 22.33 8.04 -12.06
C LEU A 222 23.84 8.06 -12.29
N GLN A 223 24.39 9.18 -12.73
CA GLN A 223 25.84 9.31 -12.95
C GLN A 223 26.62 9.09 -11.66
N ALA A 224 26.21 9.74 -10.57
CA ALA A 224 26.89 9.62 -9.28
C ALA A 224 26.79 8.21 -8.70
N ILE A 225 25.62 7.55 -8.80
CA ILE A 225 25.47 6.18 -8.29
C ILE A 225 26.23 5.15 -9.14
N ASP A 226 26.46 5.43 -10.43
CA ASP A 226 27.28 4.59 -11.30
C ASP A 226 28.75 4.64 -10.86
N VAL A 227 29.25 5.81 -10.46
CA VAL A 227 30.59 5.96 -9.88
C VAL A 227 30.72 5.13 -8.59
N VAL A 228 29.71 5.20 -7.71
CA VAL A 228 29.67 4.40 -6.47
C VAL A 228 29.81 2.91 -6.77
N LEU A 229 29.01 2.38 -7.69
CA LEU A 229 29.02 0.96 -8.03
C LEU A 229 30.25 0.54 -8.84
N THR A 230 30.92 1.47 -9.50
CA THR A 230 32.23 1.20 -10.12
C THR A 230 33.32 1.05 -9.07
N GLN A 231 33.32 1.90 -8.03
CA GLN A 231 34.31 1.87 -6.94
C GLN A 231 34.03 0.75 -5.93
N ARG A 232 32.75 0.48 -5.64
CA ARG A 232 32.31 -0.56 -4.69
C ARG A 232 31.12 -1.34 -5.26
N PRO A 233 31.37 -2.30 -6.16
CA PRO A 233 30.31 -3.01 -6.87
C PRO A 233 29.37 -3.81 -5.96
N THR A 234 29.85 -4.29 -4.82
CA THR A 234 29.08 -5.10 -3.86
C THR A 234 28.27 -4.28 -2.84
N TRP A 235 28.22 -2.94 -2.98
CA TRP A 235 27.46 -2.11 -2.05
C TRP A 235 25.96 -2.17 -2.37
N GLU A 236 25.27 -3.02 -1.63
CA GLU A 236 23.87 -3.37 -1.89
C GLU A 236 22.93 -2.17 -1.73
N ASP A 237 23.14 -1.28 -0.74
CA ASP A 237 22.32 -0.07 -0.58
C ASP A 237 22.45 0.87 -1.79
N ALA A 238 23.63 0.96 -2.40
CA ALA A 238 23.84 1.75 -3.60
C ALA A 238 23.14 1.12 -4.81
N ALA A 239 23.19 -0.21 -4.92
CA ALA A 239 22.47 -0.94 -5.97
C ALA A 239 20.95 -0.80 -5.81
N LEU A 240 20.42 -0.91 -4.60
CA LEU A 240 19.00 -0.67 -4.30
C LEU A 240 18.59 0.76 -4.68
N PHE A 241 19.41 1.74 -4.36
CA PHE A 241 19.12 3.12 -4.70
C PHE A 241 19.15 3.37 -6.22
N LYS A 242 20.12 2.81 -6.95
CA LYS A 242 20.14 2.83 -8.43
C LYS A 242 18.88 2.20 -9.01
N ALA A 243 18.48 1.03 -8.51
CA ALA A 243 17.25 0.38 -8.94
C ALA A 243 16.01 1.27 -8.73
N GLN A 244 15.91 1.95 -7.58
CA GLN A 244 14.84 2.90 -7.27
C GLN A 244 14.80 4.07 -8.27
N ILE A 245 15.96 4.66 -8.60
CA ILE A 245 16.05 5.74 -9.60
C ILE A 245 15.57 5.24 -10.96
N LEU A 246 16.00 4.04 -11.36
CA LEU A 246 15.62 3.44 -12.64
C LEU A 246 14.12 3.13 -12.70
N GLN A 247 13.50 2.60 -11.64
CA GLN A 247 12.05 2.36 -11.58
C GLN A 247 11.25 3.64 -11.82
N ASN A 248 11.72 4.77 -11.31
CA ASN A 248 11.08 6.06 -11.52
C ASN A 248 11.31 6.67 -12.92
N THR A 249 12.13 6.04 -13.75
CA THR A 249 12.44 6.50 -15.11
C THR A 249 12.03 5.51 -16.19
N SER A 250 12.26 4.23 -15.98
CA SER A 250 11.94 3.15 -16.92
C SER A 250 11.98 1.79 -16.24
N ASN A 251 10.81 1.15 -16.13
CA ASN A 251 10.69 -0.21 -15.58
C ASN A 251 11.56 -1.22 -16.33
N ALA A 252 11.69 -1.07 -17.66
CA ALA A 252 12.54 -1.94 -18.48
C ALA A 252 14.02 -1.85 -18.06
N LYS A 253 14.55 -0.62 -17.90
CA LYS A 253 15.94 -0.43 -17.43
C LYS A 253 16.15 -0.90 -16.00
N ALA A 254 15.14 -0.73 -15.13
CA ALA A 254 15.21 -1.25 -13.77
C ALA A 254 15.30 -2.78 -13.77
N GLN A 255 14.48 -3.45 -14.55
CA GLN A 255 14.48 -4.91 -14.68
C GLN A 255 15.82 -5.43 -15.23
N GLU A 256 16.35 -4.79 -16.27
CA GLU A 256 17.66 -5.11 -16.82
C GLU A 256 18.77 -4.99 -15.78
N PHE A 257 18.76 -3.90 -15.02
CA PHE A 257 19.74 -3.67 -13.96
C PHE A 257 19.65 -4.73 -12.86
N TYR A 258 18.43 -5.03 -12.35
CA TYR A 258 18.22 -6.08 -11.36
C TYR A 258 18.80 -7.43 -11.83
N ALA A 259 18.43 -7.83 -13.04
CA ALA A 259 18.85 -9.10 -13.61
C ALA A 259 20.38 -9.16 -13.81
N ALA A 260 21.00 -8.07 -14.29
CA ALA A 260 22.43 -7.99 -14.50
C ALA A 260 23.20 -8.05 -13.18
N TYR A 261 22.79 -7.24 -12.19
CA TYR A 261 23.44 -7.20 -10.88
C TYR A 261 23.34 -8.56 -10.15
N LEU A 262 22.16 -9.18 -10.13
CA LEU A 262 21.95 -10.47 -9.46
C LEU A 262 22.62 -11.66 -10.17
N ARG A 263 22.99 -11.51 -11.45
CA ARG A 263 23.83 -12.50 -12.16
C ARG A 263 25.27 -12.45 -11.67
N GLU A 264 25.77 -11.26 -11.39
CA GLU A 264 27.13 -11.04 -10.92
C GLU A 264 27.25 -11.25 -9.40
N TYR A 265 26.23 -10.78 -8.64
CA TYR A 265 26.18 -10.86 -7.17
C TYR A 265 24.94 -11.66 -6.70
N PRO A 266 24.93 -13.00 -6.91
CA PRO A 266 23.73 -13.81 -6.67
C PRO A 266 23.30 -13.90 -5.21
N ARG A 267 24.17 -13.56 -4.26
CA ARG A 267 23.88 -13.57 -2.82
C ARG A 267 23.38 -12.23 -2.27
N SER A 268 23.13 -11.24 -3.11
CA SER A 268 22.51 -9.97 -2.72
C SER A 268 21.06 -10.18 -2.34
N ARG A 269 20.83 -10.37 -1.03
CA ARG A 269 19.53 -10.72 -0.47
C ARG A 269 18.48 -9.62 -0.68
N ASP A 270 18.84 -8.41 -0.24
CA ASP A 270 17.88 -7.30 -0.21
C ASP A 270 17.56 -6.80 -1.62
N LEU A 271 18.55 -6.86 -2.53
CA LEU A 271 18.30 -6.55 -3.95
C LEU A 271 17.43 -7.62 -4.63
N ARG A 272 17.64 -8.91 -4.35
CA ARG A 272 16.78 -9.99 -4.88
C ARG A 272 15.36 -9.86 -4.36
N LEU A 273 15.19 -9.52 -3.09
CA LEU A 273 13.87 -9.26 -2.51
C LEU A 273 13.19 -8.05 -3.18
N ALA A 274 13.94 -6.97 -3.41
CA ALA A 274 13.44 -5.79 -4.12
C ALA A 274 13.06 -6.13 -5.57
N TYR A 275 13.85 -6.95 -6.25
CA TYR A 275 13.54 -7.42 -7.60
C TYR A 275 12.29 -8.29 -7.65
N ALA A 276 12.15 -9.25 -6.74
CA ALA A 276 10.95 -10.09 -6.66
C ALA A 276 9.68 -9.23 -6.45
N ARG A 277 9.74 -8.22 -5.57
CA ARG A 277 8.64 -7.27 -5.35
C ARG A 277 8.33 -6.43 -6.59
N PHE A 278 9.36 -5.96 -7.27
CA PHE A 278 9.21 -5.23 -8.53
C PHE A 278 8.49 -6.09 -9.59
N LEU A 279 8.88 -7.36 -9.74
CA LEU A 279 8.22 -8.29 -10.67
C LEU A 279 6.74 -8.53 -10.31
N VAL A 280 6.39 -8.55 -9.01
CA VAL A 280 4.98 -8.61 -8.57
C VAL A 280 4.21 -7.36 -9.00
N GLN A 281 4.79 -6.17 -8.85
CA GLN A 281 4.17 -4.92 -9.27
C GLN A 281 3.94 -4.88 -10.79
N GLU A 282 4.90 -5.40 -11.57
CA GLU A 282 4.80 -5.54 -13.03
C GLU A 282 3.94 -6.74 -13.47
N LYS A 283 3.28 -7.44 -12.54
CA LYS A 283 2.44 -8.63 -12.78
C LYS A 283 3.17 -9.78 -13.48
N GLN A 284 4.49 -9.82 -13.38
CA GLN A 284 5.34 -10.91 -13.88
C GLN A 284 5.44 -12.03 -12.84
N TYR A 285 4.29 -12.61 -12.45
CA TYR A 285 4.16 -13.54 -11.34
C TYR A 285 5.04 -14.79 -11.43
N PRO A 286 5.21 -15.44 -12.61
CA PRO A 286 6.12 -16.58 -12.70
C PRO A 286 7.56 -16.22 -12.35
N ALA A 287 8.08 -15.10 -12.89
CA ALA A 287 9.44 -14.65 -12.62
C ALA A 287 9.61 -14.20 -11.15
N ALA A 288 8.60 -13.52 -10.57
CA ALA A 288 8.59 -13.15 -9.17
C ALA A 288 8.70 -14.37 -8.26
N ARG A 289 7.90 -15.41 -8.54
CA ARG A 289 7.92 -16.68 -7.80
C ARG A 289 9.29 -17.35 -7.85
N ASP A 290 9.93 -17.34 -9.00
CA ASP A 290 11.26 -17.95 -9.15
C ASP A 290 12.34 -17.20 -8.34
N GLU A 291 12.28 -15.85 -8.28
CA GLU A 291 13.20 -15.08 -7.42
C GLU A 291 12.92 -15.33 -5.93
N PHE A 292 11.64 -15.44 -5.50
CA PHE A 292 11.32 -15.83 -4.14
C PHE A 292 11.76 -17.27 -3.81
N LYS A 293 11.69 -18.22 -4.74
CA LYS A 293 12.21 -19.58 -4.55
C LYS A 293 13.72 -19.56 -4.31
N ARG A 294 14.47 -18.75 -5.07
CA ARG A 294 15.91 -18.56 -4.84
C ARG A 294 16.17 -17.99 -3.44
N LEU A 295 15.40 -16.98 -3.01
CA LEU A 295 15.50 -16.44 -1.66
C LEU A 295 15.22 -17.49 -0.59
N SER A 296 14.22 -18.36 -0.78
CA SER A 296 13.89 -19.42 0.19
C SER A 296 15.00 -20.45 0.36
N VAL A 297 15.76 -20.73 -0.73
CA VAL A 297 16.92 -21.64 -0.72
C VAL A 297 18.13 -20.97 -0.08
N ASP A 298 18.44 -19.73 -0.47
CA ASP A 298 19.65 -19.03 -0.04
C ASP A 298 19.53 -18.50 1.41
N PHE A 299 18.29 -18.22 1.87
CA PHE A 299 18.00 -17.61 3.18
C PHE A 299 16.81 -18.32 3.86
N PRO A 300 16.99 -19.55 4.35
CA PRO A 300 15.90 -20.41 4.84
C PRO A 300 15.20 -19.90 6.10
N ASP A 301 15.81 -18.97 6.85
CA ASP A 301 15.26 -18.48 8.12
C ASP A 301 14.10 -17.46 7.96
N GLN A 302 13.76 -17.11 6.72
CA GLN A 302 12.71 -16.11 6.46
C GLN A 302 11.36 -16.79 6.24
N ALA A 303 10.50 -16.79 7.25
CA ALA A 303 9.16 -17.40 7.19
C ALA A 303 8.21 -16.69 6.20
N ASP A 304 8.42 -15.40 5.91
CA ASP A 304 7.58 -14.63 4.98
C ASP A 304 7.83 -15.00 3.51
N VAL A 305 8.98 -15.57 3.18
CA VAL A 305 9.32 -15.93 1.80
C VAL A 305 8.47 -17.10 1.29
N PRO A 306 8.30 -18.22 2.00
CA PRO A 306 7.36 -19.28 1.63
C PRO A 306 5.93 -18.76 1.49
N LEU A 307 5.48 -17.84 2.35
CA LEU A 307 4.15 -17.23 2.21
C LEU A 307 4.01 -16.52 0.86
N ALA A 308 5.00 -15.71 0.46
CA ALA A 308 4.97 -15.03 -0.84
C ALA A 308 4.94 -16.02 -2.02
N ILE A 309 5.71 -17.12 -1.95
CA ILE A 309 5.70 -18.19 -2.97
C ILE A 309 4.31 -18.86 -3.03
N GLY A 310 3.73 -19.18 -1.88
CA GLY A 310 2.41 -19.78 -1.76
C GLY A 310 1.33 -18.92 -2.40
N LEU A 311 1.29 -17.63 -2.08
CA LEU A 311 0.32 -16.68 -2.66
C LEU A 311 0.50 -16.49 -4.17
N LEU A 312 1.73 -16.40 -4.66
CA LEU A 312 2.01 -16.35 -6.09
C LEU A 312 1.61 -17.65 -6.80
N SER A 313 1.80 -18.80 -6.15
CA SER A 313 1.37 -20.08 -6.69
C SER A 313 -0.16 -20.18 -6.76
N MET A 314 -0.89 -19.65 -5.78
CA MET A 314 -2.36 -19.52 -5.86
C MET A 314 -2.77 -18.64 -7.05
N GLN A 315 -2.11 -17.50 -7.25
CA GLN A 315 -2.37 -16.60 -8.38
C GLN A 315 -2.13 -17.28 -9.74
N LEU A 316 -1.15 -18.18 -9.80
CA LEU A 316 -0.81 -18.96 -10.98
C LEU A 316 -1.65 -20.25 -11.11
N GLN A 317 -2.58 -20.50 -10.19
CA GLN A 317 -3.40 -21.72 -10.11
C GLN A 317 -2.57 -23.02 -9.94
N ASP A 318 -1.33 -22.89 -9.46
CA ASP A 318 -0.47 -23.99 -9.08
C ASP A 318 -0.77 -24.35 -7.62
N TYR A 319 -1.90 -25.02 -7.42
CA TYR A 319 -2.46 -25.27 -6.09
C TYR A 319 -1.61 -26.23 -5.25
N ASP A 320 -0.86 -27.14 -5.87
CA ASP A 320 0.01 -28.07 -5.16
C ASP A 320 1.22 -27.34 -4.58
N ALA A 321 1.85 -26.50 -5.37
CA ALA A 321 2.92 -25.64 -4.88
C ALA A 321 2.41 -24.64 -3.83
N ALA A 322 1.21 -24.06 -4.03
CA ALA A 322 0.61 -23.15 -3.08
C ALA A 322 0.44 -23.80 -1.70
N GLU A 323 -0.13 -25.00 -1.64
CA GLU A 323 -0.32 -25.71 -0.38
C GLU A 323 1.02 -26.00 0.31
N THR A 324 1.98 -26.52 -0.46
CA THR A 324 3.31 -26.84 0.07
C THR A 324 3.96 -25.64 0.74
N TYR A 325 4.01 -24.50 0.04
CA TYR A 325 4.68 -23.32 0.56
C TYR A 325 3.89 -22.59 1.66
N LEU A 326 2.55 -22.62 1.63
CA LEU A 326 1.75 -22.08 2.72
C LEU A 326 1.92 -22.88 4.02
N ARG A 327 1.99 -24.22 3.93
CA ARG A 327 2.30 -25.07 5.08
C ARG A 327 3.71 -24.82 5.60
N GLU A 328 4.68 -24.71 4.70
CA GLU A 328 6.07 -24.36 5.05
C GLU A 328 6.15 -23.01 5.78
N ALA A 329 5.36 -22.01 5.38
CA ALA A 329 5.31 -20.72 6.08
C ALA A 329 4.82 -20.88 7.53
N LEU A 330 3.82 -21.73 7.78
CA LEU A 330 3.36 -22.06 9.15
C LEU A 330 4.45 -22.78 9.94
N GLU A 331 5.12 -23.76 9.35
CA GLU A 331 6.19 -24.52 10.00
C GLU A 331 7.39 -23.64 10.38
N ARG A 332 7.70 -22.64 9.54
CA ARG A 332 8.76 -21.65 9.80
C ARG A 332 8.34 -20.55 10.78
N GLY A 333 7.09 -20.57 11.27
CA GLY A 333 6.60 -19.63 12.28
C GLY A 333 6.37 -18.21 11.73
N VAL A 334 5.69 -18.11 10.60
CA VAL A 334 5.26 -16.81 10.06
C VAL A 334 4.45 -16.03 11.09
N LYS A 335 4.69 -14.72 11.18
CA LYS A 335 4.11 -13.88 12.24
C LYS A 335 2.57 -13.81 12.17
N ASP A 336 1.99 -13.79 10.98
CA ASP A 336 0.55 -13.77 10.72
C ASP A 336 0.11 -15.16 10.23
N ASP A 337 0.07 -16.12 11.13
CA ASP A 337 -0.30 -17.50 10.84
C ASP A 337 -1.81 -17.65 10.57
N ASP A 338 -2.65 -16.78 11.11
CA ASP A 338 -4.10 -16.77 10.86
C ASP A 338 -4.41 -16.45 9.40
N SER A 339 -3.70 -15.48 8.79
CA SER A 339 -3.83 -15.21 7.35
C SER A 339 -3.42 -16.42 6.51
N VAL A 340 -2.39 -17.15 6.90
CA VAL A 340 -1.97 -18.35 6.16
C VAL A 340 -3.00 -19.45 6.26
N ARG A 341 -3.59 -19.70 7.44
CA ARG A 341 -4.72 -20.65 7.61
C ARG A 341 -5.90 -20.25 6.74
N PHE A 342 -6.22 -18.96 6.70
CA PHE A 342 -7.28 -18.45 5.85
C PHE A 342 -7.02 -18.73 4.35
N TYR A 343 -5.79 -18.50 3.86
CA TYR A 343 -5.42 -18.83 2.48
C TYR A 343 -5.44 -20.34 2.18
N LEU A 344 -5.06 -21.19 3.14
CA LEU A 344 -5.21 -22.64 3.01
C LEU A 344 -6.69 -23.03 2.94
N GLY A 345 -7.56 -22.35 3.68
CA GLY A 345 -9.01 -22.49 3.56
C GLY A 345 -9.49 -22.15 2.14
N GLN A 346 -9.10 -20.99 1.61
CA GLN A 346 -9.46 -20.57 0.24
C GLN A 346 -8.91 -21.53 -0.82
N LEU A 347 -7.68 -21.99 -0.67
CA LEU A 347 -7.04 -22.94 -1.57
C LEU A 347 -7.86 -24.24 -1.68
N ASN A 348 -8.25 -24.79 -0.52
CA ASN A 348 -9.04 -26.02 -0.48
C ASN A 348 -10.48 -25.80 -0.96
N GLU A 349 -11.03 -24.59 -0.79
CA GLU A 349 -12.32 -24.18 -1.37
C GLU A 349 -12.27 -24.19 -2.91
N GLU A 350 -11.22 -23.66 -3.53
CA GLU A 350 -11.01 -23.68 -4.98
C GLU A 350 -10.86 -25.13 -5.51
N ARG A 351 -10.19 -25.99 -4.76
CA ARG A 351 -10.09 -27.43 -5.06
C ARG A 351 -11.36 -28.22 -4.80
N LYS A 352 -12.41 -27.58 -4.25
CA LYS A 352 -13.66 -28.23 -3.82
C LYS A 352 -13.46 -29.28 -2.73
N GLN A 353 -12.40 -29.14 -1.95
CA GLN A 353 -12.09 -29.98 -0.79
C GLN A 353 -12.76 -29.37 0.45
N TRP A 354 -14.10 -29.45 0.50
CA TRP A 354 -14.94 -28.67 1.42
C TRP A 354 -14.63 -28.93 2.90
N ASP A 355 -14.39 -30.18 3.27
CA ASP A 355 -14.13 -30.53 4.67
C ASP A 355 -12.75 -30.04 5.13
N GLU A 356 -11.76 -30.09 4.25
CA GLU A 356 -10.42 -29.55 4.55
C GLU A 356 -10.44 -28.02 4.60
N ALA A 357 -11.13 -27.38 3.65
CA ALA A 357 -11.33 -25.94 3.68
C ALA A 357 -11.98 -25.50 4.99
N ARG A 358 -13.00 -26.22 5.44
CA ARG A 358 -13.69 -25.95 6.71
C ARG A 358 -12.74 -26.04 7.91
N ARG A 359 -11.91 -27.09 7.98
CA ARG A 359 -10.93 -27.26 9.07
C ARG A 359 -9.97 -26.08 9.16
N TRP A 360 -9.47 -25.62 8.00
CA TRP A 360 -8.59 -24.46 7.96
C TRP A 360 -9.29 -23.20 8.41
N TYR A 361 -10.52 -22.93 7.95
CA TYR A 361 -11.28 -21.76 8.39
C TYR A 361 -11.64 -21.80 9.88
N GLU A 362 -11.93 -22.97 10.44
CA GLU A 362 -12.19 -23.17 11.87
C GLU A 362 -10.94 -22.88 12.73
N ALA A 363 -9.75 -23.07 12.16
CA ALA A 363 -8.48 -22.79 12.83
C ALA A 363 -8.04 -21.32 12.73
N VAL A 364 -8.78 -20.45 12.01
CA VAL A 364 -8.47 -19.01 11.89
C VAL A 364 -8.88 -18.29 13.16
N GLY A 365 -7.92 -17.56 13.74
CA GLY A 365 -8.13 -16.66 14.87
C GLY A 365 -8.20 -15.17 14.48
N GLY A 366 -8.08 -14.32 15.49
CA GLY A 366 -7.90 -12.88 15.33
C GLY A 366 -8.97 -12.17 14.50
N VAL A 367 -8.54 -11.19 13.73
CA VAL A 367 -9.45 -10.29 12.98
C VAL A 367 -10.15 -10.97 11.81
N GLN A 368 -9.64 -12.10 11.33
CA GLN A 368 -10.21 -12.80 10.17
C GLN A 368 -11.25 -13.87 10.57
N THR A 369 -11.40 -14.17 11.86
CA THR A 369 -12.34 -15.18 12.37
C THR A 369 -13.76 -14.98 11.82
N PHE A 370 -14.24 -13.75 11.82
CA PHE A 370 -15.59 -13.44 11.34
C PHE A 370 -15.73 -13.75 9.84
N THR A 371 -14.76 -13.37 9.02
CA THR A 371 -14.76 -13.66 7.58
C THR A 371 -14.67 -15.18 7.32
N ALA A 372 -13.83 -15.90 8.06
CA ALA A 372 -13.73 -17.35 7.98
C ALA A 372 -15.08 -18.03 8.27
N LYS A 373 -15.82 -17.56 9.28
CA LYS A 373 -17.17 -18.08 9.58
C LYS A 373 -18.16 -17.86 8.42
N LEU A 374 -18.08 -16.73 7.72
CA LEU A 374 -18.91 -16.51 6.53
C LEU A 374 -18.56 -17.51 5.40
N HIS A 375 -17.26 -17.79 5.20
CA HIS A 375 -16.82 -18.81 4.24
C HIS A 375 -17.34 -20.21 4.62
N ILE A 376 -17.29 -20.60 5.89
CA ILE A 376 -17.83 -21.90 6.37
C ILE A 376 -19.31 -22.02 6.01
N ALA A 377 -20.12 -20.99 6.21
CA ALA A 377 -21.52 -21.01 5.79
C ALA A 377 -21.67 -21.19 4.28
N GLY A 378 -20.83 -20.50 3.48
CA GLY A 378 -20.78 -20.69 2.04
C GLY A 378 -20.42 -22.11 1.61
N LEU A 379 -19.46 -22.77 2.29
CA LEU A 379 -19.09 -24.15 2.04
C LEU A 379 -20.26 -25.12 2.30
N LEU A 380 -20.99 -24.93 3.40
CA LEU A 380 -22.18 -25.73 3.71
C LEU A 380 -23.25 -25.61 2.62
N ALA A 381 -23.50 -24.40 2.15
CA ALA A 381 -24.47 -24.17 1.07
C ALA A 381 -24.04 -24.81 -0.25
N ARG A 382 -22.75 -24.74 -0.62
CA ARG A 382 -22.20 -25.40 -1.82
C ARG A 382 -22.26 -26.93 -1.75
N GLN A 383 -22.28 -27.51 -0.55
CA GLN A 383 -22.54 -28.94 -0.31
C GLN A 383 -24.03 -29.29 -0.39
N GLY A 384 -24.91 -28.33 -0.69
CA GLY A 384 -26.38 -28.54 -0.71
C GLY A 384 -27.03 -28.48 0.68
N LYS A 385 -26.30 -28.14 1.72
CA LYS A 385 -26.76 -28.10 3.13
C LYS A 385 -27.20 -26.66 3.50
N LEU A 386 -28.19 -26.13 2.79
CA LEU A 386 -28.64 -24.75 2.99
C LEU A 386 -29.17 -24.48 4.40
N ALA A 387 -29.94 -25.44 4.96
CA ALA A 387 -30.48 -25.30 6.32
C ALA A 387 -29.37 -25.21 7.37
N ASP A 388 -28.33 -26.05 7.22
CA ASP A 388 -27.15 -26.02 8.12
C ASP A 388 -26.37 -24.72 7.97
N ALA A 389 -26.20 -24.22 6.74
CA ALA A 389 -25.54 -22.95 6.45
C ALA A 389 -26.24 -21.77 7.15
N ARG A 390 -27.58 -21.72 7.06
CA ARG A 390 -28.39 -20.70 7.73
C ARG A 390 -28.31 -20.80 9.25
N SER A 391 -28.48 -21.99 9.80
CA SER A 391 -28.32 -22.23 11.24
C SER A 391 -26.94 -21.81 11.74
N TYR A 392 -25.90 -22.10 10.96
CA TYR A 392 -24.55 -21.70 11.29
C TYR A 392 -24.40 -20.16 11.34
N LEU A 393 -24.88 -19.44 10.32
CA LEU A 393 -24.85 -17.96 10.30
C LEU A 393 -25.61 -17.35 11.47
N GLN A 394 -26.80 -17.89 11.79
CA GLN A 394 -27.64 -17.42 12.90
C GLN A 394 -26.99 -17.66 14.27
N GLY A 395 -26.10 -18.66 14.39
CA GLY A 395 -25.28 -18.91 15.57
C GLY A 395 -24.02 -18.06 15.67
N VAL A 396 -23.66 -17.30 14.64
CA VAL A 396 -22.48 -16.42 14.69
C VAL A 396 -22.79 -15.14 15.44
N GLU A 397 -22.06 -14.89 16.53
CA GLU A 397 -22.18 -13.66 17.29
C GLU A 397 -21.57 -12.46 16.54
N ALA A 398 -22.37 -11.39 16.37
CA ALA A 398 -21.93 -10.14 15.78
C ALA A 398 -21.52 -9.15 16.87
N THR A 399 -20.31 -8.67 16.85
CA THR A 399 -19.76 -7.73 17.84
C THR A 399 -20.16 -6.27 17.57
N ASN A 400 -20.64 -5.97 16.37
CA ASN A 400 -21.03 -4.63 15.94
C ASN A 400 -22.12 -4.68 14.86
N ASN A 401 -22.69 -3.51 14.52
CA ASN A 401 -23.74 -3.40 13.51
C ASN A 401 -23.27 -3.80 12.11
N GLN A 402 -22.01 -3.54 11.76
CA GLN A 402 -21.47 -3.93 10.48
C GLN A 402 -21.45 -5.46 10.30
N GLN A 403 -20.95 -6.19 11.30
CA GLN A 403 -20.98 -7.65 11.28
C GLN A 403 -22.40 -8.20 11.24
N ARG A 404 -23.33 -7.59 11.99
CA ARG A 404 -24.75 -7.98 11.96
C ARG A 404 -25.34 -7.82 10.56
N THR A 405 -25.05 -6.72 9.89
CA THR A 405 -25.47 -6.51 8.51
C THR A 405 -24.86 -7.53 7.56
N GLN A 406 -23.56 -7.82 7.70
CA GLN A 406 -22.87 -8.80 6.87
C GLN A 406 -23.45 -10.22 7.03
N LEU A 407 -23.85 -10.62 8.24
CA LEU A 407 -24.56 -11.92 8.45
C LEU A 407 -25.89 -11.98 7.73
N ILE A 408 -26.68 -10.90 7.80
CA ILE A 408 -27.98 -10.83 7.12
C ILE A 408 -27.79 -10.85 5.60
N SER A 409 -26.87 -10.05 5.07
CA SER A 409 -26.57 -10.06 3.62
C SER A 409 -26.02 -11.41 3.16
N ALA A 410 -25.19 -12.09 3.98
CA ALA A 410 -24.71 -13.43 3.68
C ALA A 410 -25.86 -14.45 3.64
N GLU A 411 -26.77 -14.45 4.63
CA GLU A 411 -27.93 -15.35 4.63
C GLU A 411 -28.85 -15.06 3.42
N ALA A 412 -29.09 -13.77 3.09
CA ALA A 412 -29.86 -13.39 1.92
C ALA A 412 -29.21 -13.85 0.61
N ALA A 413 -27.89 -13.78 0.51
CA ALA A 413 -27.16 -14.27 -0.64
C ALA A 413 -27.28 -15.79 -0.80
N LEU A 414 -27.17 -16.57 0.28
CA LEU A 414 -27.38 -18.03 0.25
C LEU A 414 -28.79 -18.39 -0.21
N LEU A 415 -29.81 -17.68 0.26
CA LEU A 415 -31.21 -17.88 -0.14
C LEU A 415 -31.43 -17.53 -1.61
N ARG A 416 -30.83 -16.45 -2.09
CA ARG A 416 -30.89 -16.05 -3.50
C ARG A 416 -30.23 -17.10 -4.40
N ASP A 417 -29.06 -17.61 -4.03
CA ASP A 417 -28.34 -18.64 -4.80
C ASP A 417 -29.13 -19.96 -4.84
N ALA A 418 -29.90 -20.24 -3.78
CA ALA A 418 -30.83 -21.35 -3.72
C ALA A 418 -32.19 -21.06 -4.41
N LYS A 419 -32.34 -19.90 -5.08
CA LYS A 419 -33.58 -19.42 -5.72
C LYS A 419 -34.78 -19.25 -4.75
N GLN A 420 -34.51 -19.15 -3.43
CA GLN A 420 -35.50 -18.85 -2.39
C GLN A 420 -35.67 -17.32 -2.23
N TYR A 421 -36.08 -16.67 -3.29
CA TYR A 421 -36.10 -15.19 -3.39
C TYR A 421 -37.07 -14.54 -2.40
N GLN A 422 -38.23 -15.17 -2.10
CA GLN A 422 -39.20 -14.64 -1.15
C GLN A 422 -38.62 -14.62 0.27
N GLU A 423 -37.94 -15.66 0.69
CA GLU A 423 -37.31 -15.70 2.02
C GLU A 423 -36.19 -14.66 2.14
N ALA A 424 -35.36 -14.50 1.09
CA ALA A 424 -34.34 -13.45 1.04
C ALA A 424 -34.95 -12.07 1.20
N PHE A 425 -36.03 -11.78 0.47
CA PHE A 425 -36.77 -10.54 0.57
C PHE A 425 -37.30 -10.29 1.99
N ASP A 426 -37.89 -11.30 2.62
CA ASP A 426 -38.49 -11.18 3.95
C ASP A 426 -37.45 -10.89 5.03
N ILE A 427 -36.29 -11.56 5.02
CA ILE A 427 -35.23 -11.30 6.02
C ILE A 427 -34.61 -9.92 5.85
N LEU A 428 -34.37 -9.48 4.61
CA LEU A 428 -33.85 -8.15 4.31
C LEU A 428 -34.84 -7.05 4.71
N GLY A 429 -36.15 -7.25 4.45
CA GLY A 429 -37.20 -6.35 4.87
C GLY A 429 -37.28 -6.21 6.40
N LYS A 430 -37.18 -7.32 7.15
CA LYS A 430 -37.10 -7.28 8.62
C LYS A 430 -35.86 -6.53 9.13
N ALA A 431 -34.72 -6.67 8.43
CA ALA A 431 -33.51 -5.96 8.80
C ALA A 431 -33.63 -4.45 8.57
N LEU A 432 -34.27 -4.04 7.47
CA LEU A 432 -34.51 -2.63 7.14
C LEU A 432 -35.49 -1.92 8.10
N ILE A 433 -36.32 -2.66 8.85
CA ILE A 433 -37.11 -2.06 9.93
C ILE A 433 -36.19 -1.49 11.01
N LYS A 434 -35.09 -2.19 11.33
CA LYS A 434 -34.12 -1.78 12.36
C LYS A 434 -33.07 -0.81 11.81
N LEU A 435 -32.72 -0.94 10.53
CA LEU A 435 -31.65 -0.19 9.86
C LEU A 435 -32.18 0.44 8.54
N PRO A 436 -33.16 1.37 8.59
CA PRO A 436 -33.95 1.79 7.44
C PRO A 436 -33.16 2.54 6.35
N ASN A 437 -31.95 3.00 6.65
CA ASN A 437 -31.09 3.75 5.74
C ASN A 437 -29.75 3.05 5.46
N HIS A 438 -29.65 1.73 5.73
CA HIS A 438 -28.40 1.02 5.48
C HIS A 438 -28.23 0.75 3.98
N PRO A 439 -27.17 1.29 3.33
CA PRO A 439 -27.04 1.23 1.86
C PRO A 439 -27.03 -0.18 1.31
N ASP A 440 -26.25 -1.09 1.89
CA ASP A 440 -26.08 -2.44 1.36
C ASP A 440 -27.39 -3.24 1.51
N LEU A 441 -28.10 -3.11 2.64
CA LEU A 441 -29.39 -3.76 2.83
C LEU A 441 -30.47 -3.21 1.88
N LEU A 442 -30.45 -1.91 1.60
CA LEU A 442 -31.37 -1.32 0.62
C LEU A 442 -31.14 -1.87 -0.79
N TYR A 443 -29.86 -2.05 -1.17
CA TYR A 443 -29.51 -2.62 -2.46
C TYR A 443 -29.92 -4.09 -2.54
N ASP A 444 -29.53 -4.92 -1.56
CA ASP A 444 -29.85 -6.35 -1.53
C ASP A 444 -31.38 -6.58 -1.53
N TYR A 445 -32.12 -5.76 -0.76
CA TYR A 445 -33.57 -5.81 -0.70
C TYR A 445 -34.23 -5.45 -2.04
N ALA A 446 -33.71 -4.42 -2.72
CA ALA A 446 -34.17 -4.05 -4.05
C ALA A 446 -33.94 -5.18 -5.07
N MET A 447 -32.77 -5.82 -5.03
CA MET A 447 -32.46 -6.95 -5.92
C MET A 447 -33.31 -8.19 -5.62
N ALA A 448 -33.62 -8.45 -4.34
CA ALA A 448 -34.53 -9.53 -3.96
C ALA A 448 -35.99 -9.23 -4.41
N ALA A 449 -36.42 -7.97 -4.29
CA ALA A 449 -37.73 -7.50 -4.76
C ALA A 449 -37.89 -7.69 -6.28
N GLU A 450 -36.88 -7.36 -7.05
CA GLU A 450 -36.84 -7.55 -8.52
C GLU A 450 -37.07 -9.02 -8.88
N LYS A 451 -36.43 -9.97 -8.17
CA LYS A 451 -36.57 -11.42 -8.44
C LYS A 451 -37.96 -11.98 -8.13
N ILE A 452 -38.75 -11.33 -7.30
CA ILE A 452 -40.14 -11.71 -7.00
C ILE A 452 -41.18 -10.76 -7.67
N ASP A 453 -40.74 -10.04 -8.70
CA ASP A 453 -41.56 -9.13 -9.51
C ASP A 453 -42.20 -7.95 -8.72
N ARG A 454 -41.59 -7.58 -7.56
CA ARG A 454 -42.01 -6.42 -6.77
C ARG A 454 -41.24 -5.17 -7.21
N ILE A 455 -41.47 -4.74 -8.47
CA ILE A 455 -40.79 -3.61 -9.09
C ILE A 455 -41.03 -2.31 -8.32
N ASP A 456 -42.23 -2.13 -7.73
CA ASP A 456 -42.57 -1.02 -6.85
C ASP A 456 -41.65 -0.87 -5.65
N VAL A 457 -41.36 -1.99 -4.99
CA VAL A 457 -40.44 -2.04 -3.82
C VAL A 457 -38.99 -1.84 -4.24
N MET A 458 -38.59 -2.47 -5.35
CA MET A 458 -37.25 -2.30 -5.91
C MET A 458 -36.97 -0.82 -6.21
N GLU A 459 -37.86 -0.16 -6.96
CA GLU A 459 -37.72 1.24 -7.33
C GLU A 459 -37.66 2.16 -6.09
N SER A 460 -38.56 1.99 -5.12
CA SER A 460 -38.58 2.79 -3.90
C SER A 460 -37.31 2.61 -3.07
N SER A 461 -36.79 1.37 -2.97
CA SER A 461 -35.59 1.06 -2.23
C SER A 461 -34.32 1.63 -2.88
N LEU A 462 -34.17 1.53 -4.20
CA LEU A 462 -33.07 2.12 -4.94
C LEU A 462 -33.11 3.66 -4.91
N LYS A 463 -34.27 4.28 -5.04
CA LYS A 463 -34.42 5.74 -4.87
C LYS A 463 -34.00 6.19 -3.47
N LYS A 464 -34.38 5.44 -2.46
CA LYS A 464 -33.92 5.69 -1.08
C LYS A 464 -32.41 5.50 -0.93
N LEU A 465 -31.86 4.46 -1.53
CA LEU A 465 -30.41 4.23 -1.55
C LEU A 465 -29.65 5.41 -2.20
N ILE A 466 -30.14 5.89 -3.34
CA ILE A 466 -29.57 7.06 -4.03
C ILE A 466 -29.62 8.32 -3.15
N GLN A 467 -30.68 8.51 -2.36
CA GLN A 467 -30.77 9.63 -1.40
C GLN A 467 -29.73 9.51 -0.27
N VAL A 468 -29.52 8.30 0.24
CA VAL A 468 -28.55 8.02 1.34
C VAL A 468 -27.10 8.04 0.84
N LYS A 469 -26.87 7.54 -0.39
CA LYS A 469 -25.54 7.40 -1.00
C LYS A 469 -25.59 7.84 -2.46
N PRO A 470 -25.53 9.17 -2.74
CA PRO A 470 -25.67 9.73 -4.09
C PRO A 470 -24.54 9.36 -5.08
N ASP A 471 -23.44 8.82 -4.59
CA ASP A 471 -22.30 8.37 -5.37
C ASP A 471 -22.35 6.86 -5.72
N ASN A 472 -23.45 6.18 -5.43
CA ASN A 472 -23.59 4.76 -5.72
C ASN A 472 -23.99 4.52 -7.19
N ALA A 473 -23.00 4.36 -8.07
CA ALA A 473 -23.23 4.11 -9.49
C ALA A 473 -24.10 2.86 -9.76
N HIS A 474 -23.94 1.80 -8.97
CA HIS A 474 -24.71 0.55 -9.16
C HIS A 474 -26.19 0.71 -8.82
N ALA A 475 -26.53 1.58 -7.87
CA ALA A 475 -27.94 1.88 -7.58
C ALA A 475 -28.63 2.59 -8.75
N TYR A 476 -27.95 3.58 -9.33
CA TYR A 476 -28.43 4.24 -10.55
C TYR A 476 -28.54 3.27 -11.72
N ASN A 477 -27.54 2.40 -11.88
CA ASN A 477 -27.53 1.39 -12.94
C ASN A 477 -28.69 0.40 -12.81
N ALA A 478 -28.89 -0.18 -11.63
CA ALA A 478 -29.95 -1.15 -11.38
C ALA A 478 -31.34 -0.53 -11.62
N LEU A 479 -31.55 0.71 -11.17
CA LEU A 479 -32.80 1.41 -11.41
C LEU A 479 -33.01 1.71 -12.90
N GLY A 480 -31.97 2.23 -13.57
CA GLY A 480 -32.05 2.57 -15.00
C GLY A 480 -32.26 1.32 -15.88
N TYR A 481 -31.53 0.24 -15.62
CA TYR A 481 -31.68 -1.03 -16.33
C TYR A 481 -33.11 -1.60 -16.19
N THR A 482 -33.59 -1.71 -14.95
CA THR A 482 -34.94 -2.28 -14.73
C THR A 482 -36.03 -1.44 -15.36
N LEU A 483 -35.93 -0.12 -15.31
CA LEU A 483 -36.88 0.76 -16.01
C LEU A 483 -36.82 0.56 -17.54
N ALA A 484 -35.62 0.39 -18.11
CA ALA A 484 -35.45 0.14 -19.53
C ALA A 484 -35.97 -1.24 -19.95
N ASP A 485 -35.71 -2.28 -19.14
CA ASP A 485 -36.08 -3.65 -19.47
C ASP A 485 -37.54 -3.96 -19.22
N ARG A 486 -38.10 -3.53 -18.07
CA ARG A 486 -39.42 -3.95 -17.57
C ARG A 486 -40.53 -2.90 -17.82
N THR A 487 -40.18 -1.70 -18.31
CA THR A 487 -41.15 -0.63 -18.53
C THR A 487 -40.92 0.08 -19.87
N THR A 488 -41.72 1.11 -20.13
CA THR A 488 -41.53 2.02 -21.28
C THR A 488 -41.04 3.41 -20.84
N ARG A 489 -40.54 3.54 -19.59
CA ARG A 489 -40.05 4.82 -19.02
C ARG A 489 -38.63 5.11 -19.44
N PHE A 490 -38.35 5.10 -20.75
CA PHE A 490 -37.00 5.17 -21.30
C PHE A 490 -36.28 6.47 -20.98
N GLU A 491 -36.96 7.62 -20.99
CA GLU A 491 -36.32 8.89 -20.65
C GLU A 491 -35.89 8.97 -19.17
N GLU A 492 -36.64 8.34 -18.30
CA GLU A 492 -36.25 8.25 -16.89
C GLU A 492 -35.07 7.26 -16.70
N ALA A 493 -35.13 6.11 -17.35
CA ALA A 493 -34.04 5.14 -17.38
C ALA A 493 -32.75 5.77 -17.88
N LYS A 494 -32.81 6.57 -18.95
CA LYS A 494 -31.67 7.29 -19.52
C LYS A 494 -30.99 8.20 -18.51
N ARG A 495 -31.78 9.01 -17.77
CA ARG A 495 -31.23 9.92 -16.75
C ARG A 495 -30.48 9.16 -15.66
N TYR A 496 -30.98 8.02 -15.21
CA TYR A 496 -30.29 7.19 -14.21
C TYR A 496 -29.01 6.56 -14.78
N LEU A 497 -29.04 6.02 -16.00
CA LEU A 497 -27.86 5.41 -16.62
C LEU A 497 -26.79 6.45 -16.98
N GLU A 498 -27.17 7.65 -17.42
CA GLU A 498 -26.23 8.75 -17.63
C GLU A 498 -25.53 9.16 -16.33
N GLN A 499 -26.25 9.17 -15.22
CA GLN A 499 -25.65 9.43 -13.91
C GLN A 499 -24.73 8.28 -13.48
N ALA A 500 -25.11 7.02 -13.72
CA ALA A 500 -24.24 5.86 -13.45
C ALA A 500 -22.93 5.93 -14.25
N ILE A 501 -22.99 6.26 -15.55
CA ILE A 501 -21.80 6.46 -16.41
C ILE A 501 -20.91 7.59 -15.90
N LYS A 502 -21.47 8.72 -15.44
CA LYS A 502 -20.67 9.81 -14.86
C LYS A 502 -19.90 9.37 -13.62
N LEU A 503 -20.51 8.51 -12.80
CA LEU A 503 -19.88 7.99 -11.58
C LEU A 503 -18.87 6.87 -11.86
N ALA A 504 -19.11 6.04 -12.89
CA ALA A 504 -18.24 4.92 -13.26
C ALA A 504 -18.18 4.72 -14.79
N PRO A 505 -17.42 5.55 -15.52
CA PRO A 505 -17.47 5.63 -16.99
C PRO A 505 -16.95 4.39 -17.72
N ASN A 506 -16.13 3.56 -17.06
CA ASN A 506 -15.54 2.35 -17.64
C ASN A 506 -16.10 1.05 -17.01
N ASP A 507 -17.26 1.12 -16.35
CA ASP A 507 -17.90 -0.09 -15.83
C ASP A 507 -18.63 -0.82 -16.96
N ALA A 508 -18.23 -2.06 -17.23
CA ALA A 508 -18.78 -2.87 -18.32
C ALA A 508 -20.29 -3.13 -18.18
N PHE A 509 -20.78 -3.32 -16.97
CA PHE A 509 -22.19 -3.60 -16.72
C PHE A 509 -23.06 -2.34 -16.85
N ILE A 510 -22.51 -1.17 -16.52
CA ILE A 510 -23.22 0.11 -16.73
C ILE A 510 -23.28 0.43 -18.23
N LEU A 511 -22.19 0.19 -18.95
CA LEU A 511 -22.17 0.31 -20.42
C LEU A 511 -23.16 -0.66 -21.07
N ASP A 512 -23.24 -1.90 -20.59
CA ASP A 512 -24.20 -2.89 -21.07
C ASP A 512 -25.64 -2.42 -20.88
N SER A 513 -25.98 -1.94 -19.69
CA SER A 513 -27.30 -1.39 -19.37
C SER A 513 -27.68 -0.20 -20.26
N LEU A 514 -26.72 0.69 -20.55
CA LEU A 514 -26.93 1.81 -21.47
C LEU A 514 -27.15 1.31 -22.91
N GLY A 515 -26.34 0.37 -23.37
CA GLY A 515 -26.52 -0.24 -24.68
C GLY A 515 -27.85 -0.98 -24.83
N TRP A 516 -28.29 -1.68 -23.76
CA TRP A 516 -29.61 -2.28 -23.71
C TRP A 516 -30.74 -1.25 -23.81
N LEU A 517 -30.66 -0.13 -23.06
CA LEU A 517 -31.61 0.96 -23.17
C LEU A 517 -31.67 1.51 -24.60
N GLN A 518 -30.53 1.78 -25.24
CA GLN A 518 -30.48 2.28 -26.61
C GLN A 518 -31.18 1.32 -27.59
N TYR A 519 -30.97 0.01 -27.44
CA TYR A 519 -31.70 -1.00 -28.20
C TYR A 519 -33.23 -0.94 -27.96
N ARG A 520 -33.66 -0.84 -26.71
CA ARG A 520 -35.08 -0.72 -26.35
C ARG A 520 -35.72 0.57 -26.92
N MET A 521 -34.94 1.63 -27.07
CA MET A 521 -35.32 2.88 -27.73
C MET A 521 -35.27 2.80 -29.27
N LYS A 522 -34.90 1.64 -29.86
CA LYS A 522 -34.72 1.39 -31.30
C LYS A 522 -33.52 2.07 -31.94
N ASP A 523 -32.59 2.55 -31.18
CA ASP A 523 -31.28 3.05 -31.68
C ASP A 523 -30.26 1.89 -31.72
N ASN A 524 -30.47 0.99 -32.66
CA ASN A 524 -29.65 -0.21 -32.79
C ASN A 524 -28.18 0.12 -33.11
N ALA A 525 -27.91 1.18 -33.86
CA ALA A 525 -26.57 1.57 -34.24
C ALA A 525 -25.74 1.97 -33.01
N GLN A 526 -26.30 2.83 -32.17
CA GLN A 526 -25.64 3.27 -30.94
C GLN A 526 -25.53 2.11 -29.92
N ALA A 527 -26.57 1.27 -29.84
CA ALA A 527 -26.58 0.10 -28.97
C ALA A 527 -25.44 -0.86 -29.28
N VAL A 528 -25.22 -1.19 -30.58
CA VAL A 528 -24.10 -2.05 -31.00
C VAL A 528 -22.76 -1.44 -30.60
N MET A 529 -22.55 -0.14 -30.80
CA MET A 529 -21.30 0.54 -30.41
C MET A 529 -21.04 0.46 -28.91
N THR A 530 -22.06 0.77 -28.10
CA THR A 530 -21.96 0.77 -26.63
C THR A 530 -21.76 -0.62 -26.07
N LEU A 531 -22.47 -1.63 -26.61
CA LEU A 531 -22.34 -3.03 -26.18
C LEU A 531 -21.00 -3.65 -26.60
N ARG A 532 -20.45 -3.30 -27.77
CA ARG A 532 -19.09 -3.69 -28.16
C ARG A 532 -18.05 -3.10 -27.19
N GLN A 533 -18.24 -1.84 -26.79
CA GLN A 533 -17.37 -1.23 -25.78
C GLN A 533 -17.47 -1.99 -24.46
N ALA A 534 -18.68 -2.27 -23.96
CA ALA A 534 -18.91 -3.06 -22.75
C ALA A 534 -18.20 -4.42 -22.82
N PHE A 535 -18.38 -5.14 -23.92
CA PHE A 535 -17.77 -6.46 -24.13
C PHE A 535 -16.26 -6.41 -24.26
N SER A 536 -15.69 -5.33 -24.82
CA SER A 536 -14.24 -5.13 -24.89
C SER A 536 -13.60 -4.87 -23.53
N VAL A 537 -14.33 -4.18 -22.63
CA VAL A 537 -13.89 -3.97 -21.23
C VAL A 537 -13.96 -5.29 -20.45
N ARG A 538 -15.04 -6.05 -20.67
CA ARG A 538 -15.26 -7.34 -20.01
C ARG A 538 -16.07 -8.28 -20.89
N ALA A 539 -15.44 -9.38 -21.30
CA ALA A 539 -16.10 -10.45 -22.06
C ALA A 539 -17.00 -11.31 -21.13
N ASP A 540 -18.09 -10.70 -20.66
CA ASP A 540 -19.06 -11.33 -19.76
C ASP A 540 -20.18 -12.02 -20.55
N PRO A 541 -20.72 -13.17 -20.10
CA PRO A 541 -21.76 -13.90 -20.83
C PRO A 541 -23.11 -13.18 -20.90
N GLU A 542 -23.47 -12.31 -19.94
CA GLU A 542 -24.69 -11.47 -20.04
C GLU A 542 -24.51 -10.38 -21.10
N ILE A 543 -23.35 -9.70 -21.07
CA ILE A 543 -23.01 -8.68 -22.09
C ILE A 543 -22.97 -9.35 -23.50
N ALA A 544 -22.43 -10.57 -23.60
CA ALA A 544 -22.45 -11.32 -24.84
C ALA A 544 -23.87 -11.66 -25.31
N ALA A 545 -24.78 -11.98 -24.38
CA ALA A 545 -26.17 -12.23 -24.70
C ALA A 545 -26.84 -10.99 -25.31
N HIS A 546 -26.72 -9.82 -24.66
CA HIS A 546 -27.26 -8.56 -25.16
C HIS A 546 -26.62 -8.13 -26.47
N LEU A 547 -25.28 -8.12 -26.57
CA LEU A 547 -24.59 -7.74 -27.79
C LEU A 547 -24.99 -8.62 -28.98
N GLY A 548 -25.02 -9.93 -28.77
CA GLY A 548 -25.41 -10.88 -29.82
C GLY A 548 -26.87 -10.72 -30.24
N GLU A 549 -27.79 -10.44 -29.31
CA GLU A 549 -29.19 -10.14 -29.64
C GLU A 549 -29.31 -8.90 -30.51
N VAL A 550 -28.65 -7.80 -30.14
CA VAL A 550 -28.71 -6.53 -30.87
C VAL A 550 -28.05 -6.66 -32.24
N LEU A 551 -26.91 -7.35 -32.35
CA LEU A 551 -26.26 -7.65 -33.62
C LEU A 551 -27.15 -8.46 -34.56
N TRP A 552 -27.83 -9.47 -34.01
CA TRP A 552 -28.75 -10.30 -34.81
C TRP A 552 -29.91 -9.51 -35.37
N GLU A 553 -30.57 -8.69 -34.54
CA GLU A 553 -31.69 -7.81 -34.98
C GLU A 553 -31.21 -6.69 -35.92
N SER A 554 -29.93 -6.30 -35.85
CA SER A 554 -29.31 -5.33 -36.78
C SER A 554 -28.87 -5.97 -38.09
N GLY A 555 -29.03 -7.31 -38.27
CA GLY A 555 -28.66 -8.04 -39.49
C GLY A 555 -27.24 -8.60 -39.48
N GLU A 556 -26.40 -8.31 -38.50
CA GLU A 556 -25.02 -8.79 -38.34
C GLU A 556 -24.95 -10.20 -37.76
N LYS A 557 -25.75 -11.13 -38.34
CA LYS A 557 -25.99 -12.48 -37.78
C LYS A 557 -24.74 -13.33 -37.60
N GLN A 558 -23.76 -13.17 -38.49
CA GLN A 558 -22.51 -13.94 -38.39
C GLN A 558 -21.66 -13.50 -37.19
N GLU A 559 -21.62 -12.19 -36.91
CA GLU A 559 -20.92 -11.65 -35.77
C GLU A 559 -21.62 -12.02 -34.46
N ALA A 560 -22.95 -11.91 -34.42
CA ALA A 560 -23.74 -12.38 -33.28
C ALA A 560 -23.41 -13.83 -32.87
N LYS A 561 -23.34 -14.73 -33.85
CA LYS A 561 -22.93 -16.13 -33.61
C LYS A 561 -21.53 -16.23 -33.03
N LYS A 562 -20.56 -15.48 -33.57
CA LYS A 562 -19.18 -15.51 -33.07
C LYS A 562 -19.10 -15.03 -31.61
N VAL A 563 -19.83 -13.96 -31.25
CA VAL A 563 -19.89 -13.45 -29.87
C VAL A 563 -20.45 -14.50 -28.93
N TRP A 564 -21.59 -15.10 -29.27
CA TRP A 564 -22.22 -16.14 -28.47
C TRP A 564 -21.36 -17.39 -28.34
N ASP A 565 -20.80 -17.90 -29.44
CA ASP A 565 -19.96 -19.10 -29.43
C ASP A 565 -18.70 -18.89 -28.56
N SER A 566 -18.06 -17.72 -28.67
CA SER A 566 -16.91 -17.37 -27.84
C SER A 566 -17.27 -17.31 -26.33
N ALA A 567 -18.43 -16.76 -26.00
CA ALA A 567 -18.88 -16.68 -24.62
C ALA A 567 -19.26 -18.07 -24.05
N LEU A 568 -19.86 -18.94 -24.88
CA LEU A 568 -20.22 -20.32 -24.49
C LEU A 568 -19.01 -21.21 -24.20
N LEU A 569 -17.88 -21.02 -24.88
CA LEU A 569 -16.66 -21.78 -24.62
C LEU A 569 -16.24 -21.74 -23.15
N ASN A 570 -16.38 -20.56 -22.54
CA ASN A 570 -16.01 -20.34 -21.14
C ASN A 570 -17.19 -20.49 -20.17
N ASN A 571 -18.43 -20.43 -20.66
CA ASN A 571 -19.65 -20.42 -19.84
C ASN A 571 -20.76 -21.30 -20.46
N PRO A 572 -20.56 -22.63 -20.60
CA PRO A 572 -21.43 -23.49 -21.40
C PRO A 572 -22.87 -23.64 -20.83
N ASN A 573 -23.07 -23.31 -19.55
CA ASN A 573 -24.36 -23.48 -18.87
C ASN A 573 -24.97 -22.14 -18.42
N HIS A 574 -24.57 -21.00 -19.01
CA HIS A 574 -25.06 -19.69 -18.60
C HIS A 574 -26.51 -19.48 -19.09
N GLU A 575 -27.47 -19.40 -18.16
CA GLU A 575 -28.93 -19.40 -18.46
C GLU A 575 -29.33 -18.27 -19.43
N ALA A 576 -28.90 -17.02 -19.17
CA ALA A 576 -29.29 -15.88 -20.03
C ALA A 576 -28.71 -15.98 -21.44
N LEU A 577 -27.44 -16.42 -21.56
CA LEU A 577 -26.79 -16.60 -22.87
C LEU A 577 -27.47 -17.71 -23.67
N LEU A 578 -27.77 -18.85 -23.03
CA LEU A 578 -28.50 -19.96 -23.68
C LEU A 578 -29.89 -19.54 -24.12
N ALA A 579 -30.62 -18.77 -23.28
CA ALA A 579 -31.94 -18.26 -23.61
C ALA A 579 -31.91 -17.31 -24.82
N ALA A 580 -30.94 -16.39 -24.86
CA ALA A 580 -30.74 -15.48 -25.99
C ALA A 580 -30.50 -16.28 -27.30
N ILE A 581 -29.57 -17.25 -27.26
CA ILE A 581 -29.25 -18.10 -28.43
C ILE A 581 -30.49 -18.89 -28.90
N GLN A 582 -31.24 -19.51 -27.95
CA GLN A 582 -32.41 -20.32 -28.28
C GLN A 582 -33.51 -19.48 -28.93
N LYS A 583 -33.73 -18.23 -28.46
CA LYS A 583 -34.69 -17.27 -29.04
C LYS A 583 -34.48 -17.06 -30.55
N TYR A 584 -33.21 -17.10 -31.01
CA TYR A 584 -32.84 -16.82 -32.39
C TYR A 584 -32.49 -18.04 -33.23
N LYS A 585 -32.25 -19.24 -32.62
CA LYS A 585 -32.13 -20.51 -33.36
C LYS A 585 -33.46 -21.02 -33.86
N ALA A 586 -34.56 -20.62 -33.25
CA ALA A 586 -35.92 -20.98 -33.63
C ALA A 586 -36.52 -20.08 -34.73
N ARG A 587 -35.80 -19.03 -35.11
CA ARG A 587 -36.16 -18.10 -36.20
C ARG A 587 -35.19 -18.28 -37.39
#